data_95e0c075dcd544dae1e0df3c53398a27
#
_entry.id   95e0c075dcd544dae1e0df3c53398a27
#
_cell.length_a   1.000
_cell.length_b   1.000
_cell.length_c   1.000
_cell.angle_alpha   90.00
_cell.angle_beta   90.00
_cell.angle_gamma   90.00
#
_symmetry.space_group_name_H-M   'P 1'
#
loop_
_entity.id
_entity.type
_entity.pdbx_description
1 polymer ?
#
loop_
_entity_poly.entity_id
_entity_poly.type
_entity_poly.pdbx_seq_one_letter_code
_entity_poly.pdbx_strand_id
1 'polypeptide(L)'
;MYLRQPRIAQIVVDSIHKGVELAHFELGAYVVMANHVHLLIWPRIAPERLMKSLKGSSAREANRVLGRTGEPFWQKESYDHWVRDHWEFEKIRAYIENNPVKAGLVRTADEFPWSSAGVEKSLDAARMSACATGGWS
;
A
#
# COMPACT_ATOMS: atom_id res chain seq x y z
N MET A 1 8.55 15.18 4.30
CA MET A 1 7.73 13.97 4.15
C MET A 1 6.36 14.30 3.60
N TYR A 2 6.22 14.06 2.32
CA TYR A 2 4.99 14.44 1.59
C TYR A 2 3.79 13.57 1.98
N LEU A 3 4.01 12.32 2.38
CA LEU A 3 2.93 11.41 2.76
C LEU A 3 2.14 11.87 4.00
N ARG A 4 2.68 12.80 4.77
CA ARG A 4 1.94 13.42 5.88
C ARG A 4 0.77 14.27 5.41
N GLN A 5 0.85 14.80 4.20
CA GLN A 5 -0.21 15.64 3.67
C GLN A 5 -1.39 14.75 3.25
N PRO A 6 -2.60 15.00 3.79
CA PRO A 6 -3.76 14.15 3.48
C PRO A 6 -4.03 14.00 1.98
N ARG A 7 -3.87 15.06 1.21
CA ARG A 7 -4.09 14.99 -0.24
C ARG A 7 -3.08 14.09 -0.94
N ILE A 8 -1.84 14.02 -0.45
CA ILE A 8 -0.80 13.16 -1.03
C ILE A 8 -1.06 11.70 -0.62
N ALA A 9 -1.38 11.47 0.66
CA ALA A 9 -1.75 10.14 1.11
C ALA A 9 -2.94 9.61 0.31
N GLN A 10 -3.94 10.45 0.04
CA GLN A 10 -5.11 10.07 -0.75
C GLN A 10 -4.73 9.70 -2.19
N ILE A 11 -3.79 10.43 -2.78
CA ILE A 11 -3.29 10.10 -4.13
C ILE A 11 -2.68 8.69 -4.16
N VAL A 12 -1.92 8.33 -3.14
CA VAL A 12 -1.33 7.00 -3.05
C VAL A 12 -2.41 5.93 -2.89
N VAL A 13 -3.39 6.17 -2.01
CA VAL A 13 -4.53 5.26 -1.83
C VAL A 13 -5.30 5.11 -3.15
N ASP A 14 -5.56 6.21 -3.85
CA ASP A 14 -6.27 6.17 -5.13
C ASP A 14 -5.48 5.39 -6.19
N SER A 15 -4.16 5.50 -6.17
CA SER A 15 -3.29 4.74 -7.08
C SER A 15 -3.35 3.25 -6.79
N ILE A 16 -3.45 2.87 -5.52
CA ILE A 16 -3.61 1.47 -5.12
C ILE A 16 -4.95 0.93 -5.66
N HIS A 17 -6.03 1.68 -5.47
CA HIS A 17 -7.35 1.28 -5.99
C HIS A 17 -7.37 1.24 -7.51
N LYS A 18 -6.64 2.14 -8.15
CA LYS A 18 -6.50 2.13 -9.61
C LYS A 18 -5.84 0.84 -10.12
N GLY A 19 -4.85 0.35 -9.39
CA GLY A 19 -4.21 -0.93 -9.71
C GLY A 19 -5.20 -2.10 -9.67
N VAL A 20 -6.13 -2.07 -8.70
CA VAL A 20 -7.19 -3.07 -8.61
C VAL A 20 -8.13 -2.96 -9.82
N GLU A 21 -8.54 -1.75 -10.17
CA GLU A 21 -9.40 -1.50 -11.34
C GLU A 21 -8.76 -1.97 -12.64
N LEU A 22 -7.45 -1.78 -12.78
CA LEU A 22 -6.70 -2.21 -13.95
C LEU A 22 -6.41 -3.72 -13.95
N ALA A 23 -6.87 -4.44 -12.93
CA ALA A 23 -6.63 -5.87 -12.76
C ALA A 23 -5.15 -6.24 -12.67
N HIS A 24 -4.31 -5.33 -12.17
CA HIS A 24 -2.91 -5.60 -11.92
C HIS A 24 -2.73 -6.48 -10.67
N PHE A 25 -3.65 -6.38 -9.72
CA PHE A 25 -3.64 -7.18 -8.50
C PHE A 25 -5.01 -7.16 -7.83
N GLU A 26 -5.22 -8.08 -6.91
CA GLU A 26 -6.31 -8.02 -5.94
C GLU A 26 -5.73 -7.59 -4.61
N LEU A 27 -6.49 -6.80 -3.86
CA LEU A 27 -6.01 -6.17 -2.65
C LEU A 27 -6.31 -7.01 -1.41
N GLY A 28 -5.28 -7.27 -0.61
CA GLY A 28 -5.41 -7.91 0.70
C GLY A 28 -5.46 -6.90 1.82
N ALA A 29 -4.44 -6.04 1.90
CA ALA A 29 -4.35 -5.01 2.92
C ALA A 29 -3.40 -3.91 2.46
N TYR A 30 -3.56 -2.70 3.01
CA TYR A 30 -2.62 -1.62 2.77
C TYR A 30 -2.62 -0.64 3.92
N VAL A 31 -1.54 0.11 4.05
CA VAL A 31 -1.45 1.30 4.90
C VAL A 31 -0.48 2.29 4.28
N VAL A 32 -0.89 3.55 4.25
CA VAL A 32 -0.04 4.67 3.83
C VAL A 32 0.31 5.48 5.06
N MET A 33 1.53 5.28 5.57
CA MET A 33 2.04 6.00 6.73
C MET A 33 2.81 7.24 6.27
N ALA A 34 3.13 8.13 7.20
CA ALA A 34 3.82 9.39 6.88
C ALA A 34 5.17 9.17 6.20
N ASN A 35 5.84 8.07 6.49
CA ASN A 35 7.20 7.80 6.02
C ASN A 35 7.35 6.49 5.25
N HIS A 36 6.28 5.74 5.05
CA HIS A 36 6.36 4.49 4.31
C HIS A 36 4.97 3.97 3.95
N VAL A 37 4.94 3.05 2.99
CA VAL A 37 3.72 2.37 2.54
C VAL A 37 3.95 0.87 2.62
N HIS A 38 2.93 0.14 3.05
CA HIS A 38 2.91 -1.31 3.01
C HIS A 38 1.70 -1.80 2.23
N LEU A 39 1.87 -2.86 1.47
CA LEU A 39 0.83 -3.40 0.60
C LEU A 39 0.88 -4.93 0.62
N LEU A 40 -0.25 -5.57 0.82
CA LEU A 40 -0.42 -7.03 0.73
C LEU A 40 -1.43 -7.31 -0.37
N ILE A 41 -1.01 -8.03 -1.39
CA ILE A 41 -1.78 -8.21 -2.62
C ILE A 41 -1.68 -9.62 -3.16
N TRP A 42 -2.59 -9.96 -4.07
CA TRP A 42 -2.48 -11.11 -4.97
C TRP A 42 -2.15 -10.54 -6.35
N PRO A 43 -0.87 -10.56 -6.79
CA PRO A 43 -0.49 -9.97 -8.07
C PRO A 43 -1.06 -10.75 -9.26
N ARG A 44 -1.49 -10.02 -10.28
CA ARG A 44 -1.95 -10.57 -11.55
C ARG A 44 -0.97 -10.31 -12.67
N ILE A 45 -0.01 -9.42 -12.43
CA ILE A 45 1.13 -9.18 -13.32
C ILE A 45 2.39 -9.27 -12.47
N ALA A 46 3.55 -9.29 -13.10
CA ALA A 46 4.82 -9.40 -12.37
C ALA A 46 4.94 -8.27 -11.34
N PRO A 47 5.32 -8.58 -10.08
CA PRO A 47 5.45 -7.56 -9.03
C PRO A 47 6.31 -6.36 -9.43
N GLU A 48 7.38 -6.57 -10.17
CA GLU A 48 8.24 -5.48 -10.65
C GLU A 48 7.49 -4.50 -11.56
N ARG A 49 6.70 -5.02 -12.49
CA ARG A 49 5.89 -4.20 -13.40
C ARG A 49 4.79 -3.48 -12.66
N LEU A 50 4.14 -4.19 -11.76
CA LEU A 50 3.08 -3.67 -10.92
C LEU A 50 3.58 -2.50 -10.08
N MET A 51 4.70 -2.66 -9.40
CA MET A 51 5.29 -1.62 -8.56
C MET A 51 5.79 -0.44 -9.38
N LYS A 52 6.34 -0.69 -10.55
CA LYS A 52 6.76 0.39 -11.45
C LYS A 52 5.57 1.24 -11.88
N SER A 53 4.46 0.60 -12.24
CA SER A 53 3.23 1.29 -12.61
C SER A 53 2.65 2.09 -11.45
N LEU A 54 2.56 1.46 -10.28
CA LEU A 54 1.99 2.06 -9.07
C LEU A 54 2.82 3.27 -8.60
N LYS A 55 4.13 3.11 -8.51
CA LYS A 55 5.02 4.19 -8.11
C LYS A 55 5.05 5.31 -9.14
N GLY A 56 5.06 4.95 -10.42
CA GLY A 56 5.09 5.94 -11.50
C GLY A 56 3.84 6.79 -11.53
N SER A 57 2.65 6.18 -11.43
CA SER A 57 1.40 6.93 -11.48
C SER A 57 1.21 7.80 -10.23
N SER A 58 1.52 7.26 -9.04
CA SER A 58 1.39 8.03 -7.80
C SER A 58 2.40 9.18 -7.74
N ALA A 59 3.63 8.97 -8.17
CA ALA A 59 4.65 10.01 -8.23
C ALA A 59 4.26 11.13 -9.18
N ARG A 60 3.76 10.78 -10.36
CA ARG A 60 3.35 11.76 -11.37
C ARG A 60 2.24 12.67 -10.84
N GLU A 61 1.21 12.07 -10.24
CA GLU A 61 0.09 12.83 -9.69
C GLU A 61 0.49 13.65 -8.46
N ALA A 62 1.26 13.07 -7.55
CA ALA A 62 1.73 13.77 -6.36
C ALA A 62 2.62 14.96 -6.73
N ASN A 63 3.54 14.77 -7.65
CA ASN A 63 4.42 15.85 -8.11
C ASN A 63 3.66 16.95 -8.83
N ARG A 64 2.61 16.59 -9.57
CA ARG A 64 1.75 17.58 -10.21
C ARG A 64 1.11 18.50 -9.15
N VAL A 65 0.56 17.91 -8.10
CA VAL A 65 -0.08 18.63 -7.00
C VAL A 65 0.93 19.48 -6.22
N LEU A 66 2.14 18.96 -6.05
CA LEU A 66 3.20 19.65 -5.30
C LEU A 66 3.97 20.68 -6.14
N GLY A 67 3.70 20.77 -7.45
CA GLY A 67 4.45 21.65 -8.35
C GLY A 67 5.88 21.18 -8.58
N ARG A 68 6.12 19.86 -8.56
CA ARG A 68 7.45 19.24 -8.69
C ARG A 68 7.53 18.28 -9.86
N THR A 69 6.80 18.53 -10.92
CA THR A 69 6.78 17.67 -12.11
C THR A 69 8.20 17.33 -12.58
N GLY A 70 8.46 16.05 -12.78
CA GLY A 70 9.76 15.56 -13.22
C GLY A 70 10.77 15.28 -12.10
N GLU A 71 10.46 15.66 -10.86
CA GLU A 71 11.32 15.39 -9.72
C GLU A 71 11.09 13.99 -9.15
N PRO A 72 12.11 13.38 -8.51
CA PRO A 72 11.91 12.14 -7.79
C PRO A 72 10.90 12.32 -6.65
N PHE A 73 9.98 11.39 -6.50
CA PHE A 73 9.03 11.40 -5.39
C PHE A 73 9.34 10.29 -4.38
N TRP A 74 9.43 9.04 -4.87
CA TRP A 74 9.76 7.89 -4.02
C TRP A 74 11.26 7.82 -3.81
N GLN A 75 11.68 7.75 -2.55
CA GLN A 75 13.09 7.85 -2.17
C GLN A 75 13.73 6.52 -1.85
N LYS A 76 12.94 5.58 -1.35
CA LYS A 76 13.42 4.23 -1.06
C LYS A 76 12.82 3.25 -2.02
N GLU A 77 13.59 2.23 -2.36
CA GLU A 77 13.09 1.10 -3.12
C GLU A 77 12.21 0.22 -2.23
N SER A 78 11.20 -0.36 -2.83
CA SER A 78 10.38 -1.36 -2.16
C SER A 78 11.09 -2.72 -2.20
N TYR A 79 10.71 -3.60 -1.29
CA TYR A 79 11.08 -5.00 -1.33
C TYR A 79 9.81 -5.83 -1.46
N ASP A 80 9.95 -7.03 -2.02
CA ASP A 80 8.85 -7.95 -2.22
C ASP A 80 9.09 -9.22 -1.40
N HIS A 81 8.03 -9.74 -0.84
CA HIS A 81 8.07 -10.98 -0.08
C HIS A 81 6.85 -11.83 -0.46
N TRP A 82 7.10 -13.02 -1.00
CA TRP A 82 6.04 -13.97 -1.30
C TRP A 82 5.56 -14.63 -0.01
N VAL A 83 4.27 -14.56 0.21
CA VAL A 83 3.64 -15.10 1.41
C VAL A 83 3.61 -16.63 1.30
N ARG A 84 4.13 -17.32 2.32
CA ARG A 84 4.31 -18.76 2.30
C ARG A 84 3.03 -19.53 2.59
N ASP A 85 2.21 -19.03 3.51
CA ASP A 85 1.05 -19.77 3.98
C ASP A 85 0.02 -18.81 4.60
N HIS A 86 -1.11 -19.39 5.02
CA HIS A 86 -2.21 -18.67 5.64
C HIS A 86 -1.77 -17.93 6.93
N TRP A 87 -0.93 -18.53 7.73
CA TRP A 87 -0.46 -17.91 8.98
C TRP A 87 0.35 -16.66 8.71
N GLU A 88 1.24 -16.75 7.75
CA GLU A 88 2.06 -15.61 7.37
C GLU A 88 1.20 -14.50 6.78
N PHE A 89 0.22 -14.84 5.94
CA PHE A 89 -0.72 -13.89 5.38
C PHE A 89 -1.42 -13.09 6.48
N GLU A 90 -2.01 -13.79 7.46
CA GLU A 90 -2.74 -13.12 8.55
C GLU A 90 -1.81 -12.29 9.43
N LYS A 91 -0.60 -12.76 9.66
CA LYS A 91 0.39 -12.04 10.43
C LYS A 91 0.79 -10.72 9.75
N ILE A 92 1.03 -10.77 8.44
CA ILE A 92 1.39 -9.59 7.65
C ILE A 92 0.22 -8.62 7.60
N ARG A 93 -0.99 -9.11 7.37
CA ARG A 93 -2.19 -8.28 7.34
C ARG A 93 -2.37 -7.53 8.66
N ALA A 94 -2.27 -8.26 9.77
CA ALA A 94 -2.39 -7.66 11.11
C ALA A 94 -1.30 -6.61 11.34
N TYR A 95 -0.09 -6.89 10.94
CA TYR A 95 1.02 -5.94 11.04
C TYR A 95 0.73 -4.65 10.27
N ILE A 96 0.26 -4.78 9.03
CA ILE A 96 -0.07 -3.65 8.18
C ILE A 96 -1.18 -2.81 8.81
N GLU A 97 -2.28 -3.46 9.21
CA GLU A 97 -3.46 -2.76 9.71
C GLU A 97 -3.27 -2.16 11.08
N ASN A 98 -2.42 -2.75 11.92
CA ASN A 98 -2.13 -2.22 13.26
C ASN A 98 -0.97 -1.22 13.30
N ASN A 99 -0.33 -0.99 12.17
CA ASN A 99 0.81 -0.08 12.09
C ASN A 99 0.50 1.32 12.67
N PRO A 100 -0.64 1.95 12.32
CA PRO A 100 -0.99 3.27 12.89
C PRO A 100 -1.24 3.24 14.40
N VAL A 101 -1.79 2.14 14.92
CA VAL A 101 -2.01 1.98 16.37
C VAL A 101 -0.66 1.88 17.07
N LYS A 102 0.23 1.04 16.56
CA LYS A 102 1.57 0.86 17.11
C LYS A 102 2.39 2.15 17.08
N ALA A 103 2.16 2.97 16.07
CA ALA A 103 2.82 4.28 15.94
C ALA A 103 2.18 5.35 16.84
N GLY A 104 1.11 5.03 17.56
CA GLY A 104 0.45 5.98 18.45
C GLY A 104 -0.42 7.02 17.76
N LEU A 105 -0.76 6.81 16.49
CA LEU A 105 -1.53 7.78 15.70
C LEU A 105 -3.04 7.67 15.93
N VAL A 106 -3.53 6.47 16.20
CA VAL A 106 -4.94 6.18 16.42
C VAL A 106 -5.07 5.15 17.54
N ARG A 107 -6.25 5.04 18.14
CA ARG A 107 -6.53 4.05 19.19
C ARG A 107 -6.83 2.67 18.62
N THR A 108 -7.59 2.65 17.52
CA THR A 108 -7.97 1.43 16.83
C THR A 108 -7.59 1.56 15.35
N ALA A 109 -7.31 0.43 14.73
CA ALA A 109 -6.84 0.40 13.35
C ALA A 109 -7.81 1.05 12.36
N ASP A 110 -9.12 0.85 12.57
CA ASP A 110 -10.16 1.36 11.69
C ASP A 110 -10.32 2.88 11.73
N GLU A 111 -9.71 3.56 12.71
CA GLU A 111 -9.74 5.02 12.77
C GLU A 111 -8.77 5.68 11.79
N PHE A 112 -7.79 4.92 11.28
CA PHE A 112 -6.79 5.49 10.38
C PHE A 112 -7.34 5.54 8.95
N PRO A 113 -7.46 6.73 8.33
CA PRO A 113 -8.17 6.87 7.05
C PRO A 113 -7.42 6.29 5.84
N TRP A 114 -6.09 6.16 5.91
CA TRP A 114 -5.28 5.68 4.78
C TRP A 114 -4.83 4.25 4.97
N SER A 115 -5.78 3.40 5.31
CA SER A 115 -5.56 1.99 5.61
C SER A 115 -6.79 1.19 5.21
N SER A 116 -6.58 -0.08 4.94
CA SER A 116 -7.65 -1.04 4.65
C SER A 116 -8.38 -1.55 5.88
N ALA A 117 -7.95 -1.17 7.10
CA ALA A 117 -8.47 -1.75 8.33
C ALA A 117 -9.97 -1.53 8.56
N GLY A 118 -10.51 -0.41 8.11
CA GLY A 118 -11.94 -0.10 8.25
C GLY A 118 -12.83 -0.71 7.18
N VAL A 119 -12.26 -1.39 6.20
CA VAL A 119 -13.00 -1.94 5.07
C VAL A 119 -13.41 -3.37 5.39
N GLU A 120 -14.68 -3.68 5.18
CA GLU A 120 -15.16 -5.05 5.30
C GLU A 120 -14.51 -5.92 4.24
N LYS A 121 -13.98 -7.06 4.66
CA LYS A 121 -13.21 -7.92 3.78
C LYS A 121 -13.78 -9.33 3.77
N SER A 122 -14.01 -9.85 2.57
CA SER A 122 -14.25 -11.26 2.38
C SER A 122 -12.96 -11.87 1.82
N LEU A 123 -11.92 -11.91 2.67
CA LEU A 123 -10.61 -12.38 2.24
C LEU A 123 -10.51 -13.88 2.31
N ASP A 124 -10.08 -14.47 1.22
CA ASP A 124 -9.66 -15.87 1.20
C ASP A 124 -8.16 -15.92 1.47
N ALA A 125 -7.79 -15.97 2.73
CA ALA A 125 -6.40 -16.03 3.15
C ALA A 125 -5.70 -17.33 2.74
N ALA A 126 -6.48 -18.34 2.33
CA ALA A 126 -5.92 -19.60 1.82
C ALA A 126 -5.50 -19.51 0.37
N ARG A 127 -5.79 -18.41 -0.32
CA ARG A 127 -5.38 -18.21 -1.71
C ARG A 127 -3.86 -18.22 -1.83
N MET A 128 -3.40 -18.84 -2.91
CA MET A 128 -1.97 -18.94 -3.21
C MET A 128 -1.46 -17.62 -3.82
N SER A 129 -0.16 -17.44 -3.73
CA SER A 129 0.56 -16.37 -4.44
C SER A 129 0.28 -14.95 -3.97
N ALA A 130 -0.03 -14.78 -2.69
CA ALA A 130 -0.05 -13.45 -2.10
C ALA A 130 1.38 -12.91 -1.98
N CYS A 131 1.53 -11.63 -2.19
CA CYS A 131 2.82 -10.94 -2.12
C CYS A 131 2.70 -9.70 -1.23
N ALA A 132 3.62 -9.52 -0.32
CA ALA A 132 3.74 -8.31 0.48
C ALA A 132 4.81 -7.42 -0.11
N THR A 133 4.49 -6.15 -0.31
CA THR A 133 5.48 -5.13 -0.65
C THR A 133 5.56 -4.14 0.49
N GLY A 134 6.73 -3.64 0.80
CA GLY A 134 6.84 -2.74 1.92
C GLY A 134 8.08 -1.88 1.86
N GLY A 135 8.17 -0.94 2.81
CA GLY A 135 9.33 -0.11 2.98
C GLY A 135 9.53 0.97 1.92
N TRP A 136 8.61 1.14 0.98
CA TRP A 136 8.72 2.20 0.00
C TRP A 136 8.20 3.52 0.57
N SER A 137 8.94 4.57 0.35
CA SER A 137 8.62 5.88 0.91
C SER A 137 9.05 7.02 -0.02
#